data_5273db86ad0cc19cf27d5716f60ddc2b
#
_entry.id   5273db86ad0cc19cf27d5716f60ddc2b
#
_cell.length_a   1.000
_cell.length_b   1.000
_cell.length_c   1.000
_cell.angle_alpha   90.00
_cell.angle_beta   90.00
_cell.angle_gamma   90.00
#
_symmetry.space_group_name_H-M   'P 1'
#
loop_
_entity.id
_entity.type
_entity.pdbx_description
1 polymer ?
#
loop_
_entity_poly.entity_id
_entity_poly.type
_entity_poly.pdbx_seq_one_letter_code
_entity_poly.pdbx_strand_id
1 'polypeptide(L)'
;MELQGIAVFLAFAVFVALAKAVRIVPQGEEWIVERLGKFSRTLKPGLNLIVPFIERIRAKISTRDIILDIPQQEVITRDNAVIVTNAVTFIRVTKPEHALYGVEDFKLAIQNLVMTTLRSILGEMTLDEALSNREVIKNKLREQILDDVADWGVTVKSVEIQDINPSASMQQAMEQQAAAERERRAVETMAEGNKNAAILEAEGKLEAAKREAEAQVALANASAEAIRLISENIKDKELPAMFLLGDRYINTLEKMGQSDNAKFVVYPADLQQAIKGILGK
;
A
#
# COMPACT_ATOMS: atom_id res chain seq x y z
N MET A 1 4.83 -82.24 37.41
CA MET A 1 4.80 -81.68 36.06
C MET A 1 3.76 -80.53 35.88
N GLU A 2 2.59 -80.65 36.53
CA GLU A 2 1.53 -79.59 36.41
C GLU A 2 1.90 -78.23 37.01
N LEU A 3 2.57 -78.20 38.18
CA LEU A 3 2.98 -76.96 38.82
C LEU A 3 4.04 -76.16 37.96
N GLN A 4 4.91 -76.89 37.30
CA GLN A 4 5.93 -76.25 36.40
C GLN A 4 5.27 -75.69 35.14
N GLY A 5 4.25 -76.35 34.57
CA GLY A 5 3.47 -75.81 33.44
C GLY A 5 2.71 -74.56 33.78
N ILE A 6 2.09 -74.47 34.97
CA ILE A 6 1.39 -73.28 35.46
C ILE A 6 2.36 -72.13 35.70
N ALA A 7 3.54 -72.41 36.28
CA ALA A 7 4.57 -71.38 36.49
C ALA A 7 5.08 -70.79 35.18
N VAL A 8 5.35 -71.55 34.13
CA VAL A 8 5.77 -71.12 32.80
C VAL A 8 4.66 -70.33 32.15
N PHE A 9 3.40 -70.78 32.26
CA PHE A 9 2.28 -70.00 31.69
C PHE A 9 2.11 -68.64 32.38
N LEU A 10 2.22 -68.57 33.72
CA LEU A 10 2.17 -67.29 34.45
C LEU A 10 3.34 -66.36 34.08
N ALA A 11 4.57 -66.90 33.97
CA ALA A 11 5.73 -66.15 33.58
C ALA A 11 5.54 -65.59 32.17
N PHE A 12 5.03 -66.38 31.24
CA PHE A 12 4.74 -65.94 29.85
C PHE A 12 3.63 -64.88 29.83
N ALA A 13 2.54 -65.07 30.63
CA ALA A 13 1.47 -64.08 30.73
C ALA A 13 1.96 -62.75 31.31
N VAL A 14 2.83 -62.76 32.32
CA VAL A 14 3.48 -61.58 32.88
C VAL A 14 4.39 -60.92 31.84
N PHE A 15 5.19 -61.70 31.12
CA PHE A 15 6.04 -61.17 30.06
C PHE A 15 5.24 -60.49 28.93
N VAL A 16 4.14 -61.09 28.47
CA VAL A 16 3.23 -60.51 27.48
C VAL A 16 2.56 -59.25 28.02
N ALA A 17 2.15 -59.24 29.29
CA ALA A 17 1.59 -58.06 29.93
C ALA A 17 2.61 -56.91 30.02
N LEU A 18 3.85 -57.18 30.39
CA LEU A 18 4.92 -56.21 30.44
C LEU A 18 5.27 -55.65 29.03
N ALA A 19 5.33 -56.54 28.02
CA ALA A 19 5.58 -56.13 26.64
C ALA A 19 4.45 -55.21 26.10
N LYS A 20 3.20 -55.46 26.50
CA LYS A 20 2.06 -54.59 26.13
C LYS A 20 1.94 -53.32 26.99
N ALA A 21 2.56 -53.28 28.16
CA ALA A 21 2.54 -52.13 29.05
C ALA A 21 3.40 -50.96 28.56
N VAL A 22 4.49 -51.27 27.87
CA VAL A 22 5.40 -50.22 27.34
C VAL A 22 4.84 -49.62 26.07
N ARG A 23 4.72 -48.29 26.07
CA ARG A 23 4.28 -47.50 24.91
C ARG A 23 5.25 -46.35 24.68
N ILE A 24 5.64 -46.17 23.43
CA ILE A 24 6.49 -45.08 23.00
C ILE A 24 5.61 -44.10 22.25
N VAL A 25 5.50 -42.89 22.78
CA VAL A 25 4.74 -41.77 22.15
C VAL A 25 5.71 -40.94 21.33
N PRO A 26 5.46 -40.75 20.01
CA PRO A 26 6.32 -39.96 19.17
C PRO A 26 6.25 -38.46 19.50
N GLN A 27 7.29 -37.70 19.12
CA GLN A 27 7.32 -36.26 19.27
C GLN A 27 6.22 -35.60 18.42
N GLY A 28 5.49 -34.65 19.01
CA GLY A 28 4.40 -33.94 18.34
C GLY A 28 3.04 -34.66 18.42
N GLU A 29 2.94 -35.70 19.24
CA GLU A 29 1.68 -36.36 19.59
C GLU A 29 1.52 -36.45 21.11
N GLU A 30 0.30 -36.41 21.58
CA GLU A 30 -0.09 -36.75 22.94
C GLU A 30 -1.25 -37.77 22.90
N TRP A 31 -1.17 -38.82 23.73
CA TRP A 31 -2.14 -39.88 23.70
C TRP A 31 -2.99 -39.85 24.94
N ILE A 32 -4.30 -39.92 24.78
CA ILE A 32 -5.26 -39.92 25.86
C ILE A 32 -5.53 -41.34 26.30
N VAL A 33 -5.40 -41.58 27.61
CA VAL A 33 -5.62 -42.87 28.24
C VAL A 33 -6.87 -42.82 29.11
N GLU A 34 -7.76 -43.76 28.86
CA GLU A 34 -8.91 -44.07 29.68
C GLU A 34 -8.64 -45.30 30.57
N ARG A 35 -9.12 -45.22 31.80
CA ARG A 35 -9.17 -46.36 32.72
C ARG A 35 -10.64 -46.71 32.99
N LEU A 36 -11.07 -47.89 32.55
CA LEU A 36 -12.45 -48.37 32.69
C LEU A 36 -13.49 -47.33 32.16
N GLY A 37 -13.19 -46.68 31.03
CA GLY A 37 -14.09 -45.70 30.39
C GLY A 37 -14.02 -44.27 30.94
N LYS A 38 -13.20 -44.03 31.99
CA LYS A 38 -12.99 -42.69 32.54
C LYS A 38 -11.62 -42.17 32.14
N PHE A 39 -11.51 -40.87 31.80
CA PHE A 39 -10.23 -40.20 31.60
C PHE A 39 -9.29 -40.42 32.78
N SER A 40 -8.08 -40.83 32.52
CA SER A 40 -7.05 -41.08 33.54
C SER A 40 -5.91 -40.10 33.43
N ARG A 41 -5.24 -40.04 32.28
CA ARG A 41 -4.09 -39.17 32.03
C ARG A 41 -3.78 -39.02 30.55
N THR A 42 -3.00 -38.00 30.21
CA THR A 42 -2.43 -37.80 28.90
C THR A 42 -0.97 -38.25 28.88
N LEU A 43 -0.59 -39.13 27.94
CA LEU A 43 0.79 -39.58 27.73
C LEU A 43 1.53 -38.55 26.87
N LYS A 44 2.61 -38.01 27.42
CA LYS A 44 3.52 -37.11 26.72
C LYS A 44 4.52 -37.87 25.86
N PRO A 45 5.18 -37.21 24.88
CA PRO A 45 6.23 -37.84 24.08
C PRO A 45 7.30 -38.54 24.92
N GLY A 46 7.72 -39.70 24.46
CA GLY A 46 8.71 -40.53 25.12
C GLY A 46 8.16 -41.88 25.56
N LEU A 47 8.88 -42.55 26.48
CA LEU A 47 8.53 -43.87 27.01
C LEU A 47 7.48 -43.73 28.12
N ASN A 48 6.36 -44.41 27.94
CA ASN A 48 5.25 -44.43 28.90
C ASN A 48 4.83 -45.85 29.22
N LEU A 49 4.35 -46.04 30.44
CA LEU A 49 3.82 -47.32 30.92
C LEU A 49 2.30 -47.20 31.07
N ILE A 50 1.58 -48.19 30.51
CA ILE A 50 0.14 -48.33 30.67
C ILE A 50 -0.16 -49.69 31.34
N VAL A 51 -1.25 -49.75 32.09
CA VAL A 51 -1.71 -51.02 32.71
C VAL A 51 -2.56 -51.74 31.67
N PRO A 52 -2.05 -52.83 31.04
CA PRO A 52 -2.82 -53.55 30.03
C PRO A 52 -4.11 -54.11 30.66
N PHE A 53 -5.17 -54.25 29.86
CA PHE A 53 -6.51 -54.65 30.20
C PHE A 53 -7.36 -53.64 30.98
N ILE A 54 -6.78 -52.79 31.81
CA ILE A 54 -7.46 -51.76 32.61
C ILE A 54 -7.40 -50.40 31.92
N GLU A 55 -6.23 -50.05 31.36
CA GLU A 55 -5.99 -48.78 30.66
C GLU A 55 -6.01 -49.02 29.15
N ARG A 56 -6.67 -48.10 28.47
CA ARG A 56 -6.82 -48.11 27.00
C ARG A 56 -6.46 -46.74 26.41
N ILE A 57 -5.71 -46.73 25.33
CA ILE A 57 -5.48 -45.51 24.53
C ILE A 57 -6.77 -45.22 23.77
N ARG A 58 -7.42 -44.10 24.09
CA ARG A 58 -8.67 -43.65 23.47
C ARG A 58 -8.43 -42.90 22.16
N ALA A 59 -7.50 -41.96 22.18
CA ALA A 59 -7.17 -41.14 21.01
C ALA A 59 -5.67 -40.76 21.00
N LYS A 60 -5.17 -40.51 19.82
CA LYS A 60 -3.85 -39.95 19.56
C LYS A 60 -4.06 -38.58 18.93
N ILE A 61 -3.65 -37.53 19.61
CA ILE A 61 -3.88 -36.14 19.19
C ILE A 61 -2.54 -35.52 18.82
N SER A 62 -2.50 -34.91 17.64
CA SER A 62 -1.34 -34.13 17.20
C SER A 62 -1.30 -32.80 17.96
N THR A 63 -0.15 -32.45 18.51
CA THR A 63 0.14 -31.15 19.13
C THR A 63 0.87 -30.20 18.17
N ARG A 64 1.00 -30.59 16.89
CA ARG A 64 1.52 -29.74 15.83
C ARG A 64 0.49 -28.71 15.41
N ASP A 65 0.95 -27.68 14.71
CA ASP A 65 0.03 -26.72 14.12
C ASP A 65 -0.83 -27.39 13.04
N ILE A 66 -2.12 -27.18 13.10
CA ILE A 66 -3.13 -27.69 12.17
C ILE A 66 -3.68 -26.52 11.40
N ILE A 67 -3.78 -26.68 10.10
CA ILE A 67 -4.37 -25.69 9.21
C ILE A 67 -5.84 -26.08 9.02
N LEU A 68 -6.74 -25.15 9.34
CA LEU A 68 -8.17 -25.28 9.06
C LEU A 68 -8.53 -24.30 7.94
N ASP A 69 -9.00 -24.85 6.86
CA ASP A 69 -9.53 -24.09 5.73
C ASP A 69 -11.00 -23.74 6.01
N ILE A 70 -11.30 -22.43 5.99
CA ILE A 70 -12.66 -21.91 6.17
C ILE A 70 -13.26 -21.74 4.78
N PRO A 71 -14.32 -22.49 4.47
CA PRO A 71 -14.89 -22.46 3.14
C PRO A 71 -15.43 -21.08 2.75
N GLN A 72 -15.45 -20.85 1.47
CA GLN A 72 -15.97 -19.63 0.86
C GLN A 72 -17.43 -19.42 1.25
N GLN A 73 -17.78 -18.20 1.66
CA GLN A 73 -19.14 -17.81 2.02
C GLN A 73 -19.48 -16.42 1.51
N GLU A 74 -20.76 -16.19 1.25
CA GLU A 74 -21.30 -14.88 0.95
C GLU A 74 -21.69 -14.15 2.23
N VAL A 75 -21.35 -12.86 2.30
CA VAL A 75 -21.66 -11.97 3.40
C VAL A 75 -22.19 -10.65 2.85
N ILE A 76 -23.20 -10.08 3.51
CA ILE A 76 -23.73 -8.76 3.19
C ILE A 76 -23.14 -7.76 4.17
N THR A 77 -22.47 -6.74 3.67
CA THR A 77 -21.87 -5.67 4.46
C THR A 77 -22.91 -4.66 4.95
N ARG A 78 -22.54 -3.76 5.85
CA ARG A 78 -23.42 -2.72 6.40
C ARG A 78 -24.01 -1.79 5.32
N ASP A 79 -23.28 -1.54 4.24
CA ASP A 79 -23.69 -0.75 3.08
C ASP A 79 -24.42 -1.56 2.00
N ASN A 80 -24.89 -2.76 2.38
CA ASN A 80 -25.65 -3.67 1.53
C ASN A 80 -24.90 -4.19 0.30
N ALA A 81 -23.58 -4.22 0.33
CA ALA A 81 -22.77 -4.86 -0.69
C ALA A 81 -22.60 -6.36 -0.39
N VAL A 82 -22.75 -7.19 -1.42
CA VAL A 82 -22.53 -8.63 -1.33
C VAL A 82 -21.06 -8.92 -1.61
N ILE A 83 -20.37 -9.54 -0.63
CA ILE A 83 -18.98 -9.96 -0.76
C ILE A 83 -18.86 -11.47 -0.54
N VAL A 84 -17.88 -12.04 -1.19
CA VAL A 84 -17.50 -13.44 -1.05
C VAL A 84 -16.16 -13.48 -0.35
N THR A 85 -16.07 -14.24 0.75
CA THR A 85 -14.85 -14.30 1.57
C THR A 85 -14.53 -15.73 1.97
N ASN A 86 -13.24 -16.02 2.14
CA ASN A 86 -12.70 -17.24 2.72
C ASN A 86 -11.53 -16.89 3.65
N ALA A 87 -11.17 -17.83 4.53
CA ALA A 87 -10.10 -17.63 5.47
C ALA A 87 -9.36 -18.95 5.76
N VAL A 88 -8.19 -18.84 6.35
CA VAL A 88 -7.43 -19.99 6.88
C VAL A 88 -7.08 -19.71 8.33
N THR A 89 -7.29 -20.69 9.18
CA THR A 89 -7.00 -20.60 10.60
C THR A 89 -5.92 -21.59 11.00
N PHE A 90 -4.88 -21.12 11.67
CA PHE A 90 -3.81 -21.93 12.24
C PHE A 90 -4.09 -22.16 13.70
N ILE A 91 -4.27 -23.42 14.07
CA ILE A 91 -4.59 -23.83 15.44
C ILE A 91 -3.56 -24.81 15.96
N ARG A 92 -3.46 -24.89 17.29
CA ARG A 92 -2.67 -25.90 18.00
C ARG A 92 -3.46 -26.45 19.19
N VAL A 93 -3.51 -27.77 19.30
CA VAL A 93 -4.08 -28.41 20.49
C VAL A 93 -3.09 -28.29 21.66
N THR A 94 -3.52 -27.65 22.73
CA THR A 94 -2.72 -27.41 23.95
C THR A 94 -3.16 -28.32 25.11
N LYS A 95 -4.46 -28.65 25.15
CA LYS A 95 -5.04 -29.54 26.14
C LYS A 95 -5.82 -30.64 25.42
N PRO A 96 -5.16 -31.78 25.08
CA PRO A 96 -5.80 -32.86 24.30
C PRO A 96 -7.07 -33.44 24.92
N GLU A 97 -7.14 -33.47 26.26
CA GLU A 97 -8.31 -33.94 26.98
C GLU A 97 -9.56 -33.07 26.73
N HIS A 98 -9.40 -31.76 26.72
CA HIS A 98 -10.50 -30.84 26.39
C HIS A 98 -10.92 -30.96 24.93
N ALA A 99 -9.95 -31.15 24.03
CA ALA A 99 -10.24 -31.29 22.60
C ALA A 99 -10.99 -32.62 22.28
N LEU A 100 -10.81 -33.65 23.11
CA LEU A 100 -11.48 -34.93 22.92
C LEU A 100 -12.84 -35.01 23.60
N TYR A 101 -12.97 -34.47 24.82
CA TYR A 101 -14.17 -34.64 25.64
C TYR A 101 -15.05 -33.40 25.73
N GLY A 102 -14.52 -32.21 25.40
CA GLY A 102 -15.27 -30.96 25.44
C GLY A 102 -16.16 -30.74 24.23
N VAL A 103 -15.79 -31.30 23.07
CA VAL A 103 -16.53 -31.15 21.81
C VAL A 103 -16.37 -32.41 20.95
N GLU A 104 -17.38 -32.76 20.17
CA GLU A 104 -17.36 -33.98 19.35
C GLU A 104 -16.31 -33.87 18.21
N ASP A 105 -16.30 -32.74 17.50
CA ASP A 105 -15.29 -32.42 16.49
C ASP A 105 -14.86 -30.94 16.64
N PHE A 106 -13.74 -30.75 17.32
CA PHE A 106 -13.20 -29.40 17.54
C PHE A 106 -12.82 -28.67 16.24
N LYS A 107 -12.44 -29.40 15.18
CA LYS A 107 -12.09 -28.78 13.90
C LYS A 107 -13.32 -28.17 13.25
N LEU A 108 -14.39 -28.95 13.15
CA LEU A 108 -15.65 -28.49 12.59
C LEU A 108 -16.28 -27.37 13.44
N ALA A 109 -16.19 -27.51 14.78
CA ALA A 109 -16.69 -26.47 15.70
C ALA A 109 -15.95 -25.14 15.49
N ILE A 110 -14.61 -25.16 15.42
CA ILE A 110 -13.79 -23.96 15.17
C ILE A 110 -14.08 -23.38 13.79
N GLN A 111 -14.20 -24.20 12.74
CA GLN A 111 -14.55 -23.73 11.41
C GLN A 111 -15.87 -22.94 11.40
N ASN A 112 -16.91 -23.52 12.02
CA ASN A 112 -18.22 -22.88 12.11
C ASN A 112 -18.19 -21.62 12.97
N LEU A 113 -17.43 -21.62 14.07
CA LEU A 113 -17.26 -20.44 14.93
C LEU A 113 -16.58 -19.31 14.16
N VAL A 114 -15.44 -19.59 13.51
CA VAL A 114 -14.72 -18.61 12.68
C VAL A 114 -15.61 -18.08 11.57
N MET A 115 -16.33 -18.95 10.88
CA MET A 115 -17.23 -18.59 9.78
C MET A 115 -18.36 -17.64 10.25
N THR A 116 -18.98 -17.95 11.40
CA THR A 116 -20.07 -17.12 11.95
C THR A 116 -19.58 -15.78 12.47
N THR A 117 -18.45 -15.78 13.15
CA THR A 117 -17.82 -14.57 13.70
C THR A 117 -17.33 -13.67 12.58
N LEU A 118 -16.70 -14.23 11.53
CA LEU A 118 -16.26 -13.49 10.35
C LEU A 118 -17.45 -12.82 9.65
N ARG A 119 -18.58 -13.53 9.51
CA ARG A 119 -19.82 -12.98 8.96
C ARG A 119 -20.34 -11.80 9.78
N SER A 120 -20.31 -11.91 11.11
CA SER A 120 -20.76 -10.83 12.02
C SER A 120 -19.88 -9.58 11.85
N ILE A 121 -18.56 -9.75 11.89
CA ILE A 121 -17.60 -8.66 11.77
C ILE A 121 -17.74 -7.94 10.42
N LEU A 122 -17.82 -8.69 9.33
CA LEU A 122 -17.97 -8.12 7.99
C LEU A 122 -19.33 -7.45 7.79
N GLY A 123 -20.39 -7.99 8.43
CA GLY A 123 -21.72 -7.38 8.41
C GLY A 123 -21.82 -6.04 9.12
N GLU A 124 -20.91 -5.76 10.06
CA GLU A 124 -20.81 -4.47 10.76
C GLU A 124 -19.98 -3.41 10.03
N MET A 125 -19.22 -3.81 9.01
CA MET A 125 -18.29 -2.96 8.24
C MET A 125 -18.89 -2.59 6.88
N THR A 126 -18.43 -1.46 6.32
CA THR A 126 -18.68 -1.14 4.90
C THR A 126 -17.74 -1.94 4.01
N LEU A 127 -18.05 -2.01 2.71
CA LEU A 127 -17.19 -2.67 1.73
C LEU A 127 -15.77 -2.08 1.71
N ASP A 128 -15.66 -0.77 1.72
CA ASP A 128 -14.36 -0.07 1.73
C ASP A 128 -13.55 -0.38 3.00
N GLU A 129 -14.21 -0.41 4.16
CA GLU A 129 -13.58 -0.79 5.43
C GLU A 129 -13.11 -2.25 5.40
N ALA A 130 -13.92 -3.16 4.86
CA ALA A 130 -13.57 -4.58 4.76
C ALA A 130 -12.38 -4.84 3.84
N LEU A 131 -12.28 -4.11 2.72
CA LEU A 131 -11.16 -4.23 1.78
C LEU A 131 -9.87 -3.61 2.32
N SER A 132 -9.98 -2.48 3.05
CA SER A 132 -8.83 -1.68 3.51
C SER A 132 -8.26 -2.14 4.85
N ASN A 133 -9.10 -2.70 5.75
CA ASN A 133 -8.75 -2.94 7.15
C ASN A 133 -8.67 -4.43 7.52
N ARG A 134 -8.05 -5.26 6.69
CA ARG A 134 -7.92 -6.72 6.92
C ARG A 134 -7.31 -7.07 8.28
N GLU A 135 -6.32 -6.30 8.74
CA GLU A 135 -5.69 -6.51 10.05
C GLU A 135 -6.66 -6.25 11.22
N VAL A 136 -7.56 -5.28 11.08
CA VAL A 136 -8.59 -5.01 12.11
C VAL A 136 -9.56 -6.18 12.19
N ILE A 137 -9.99 -6.72 11.05
CA ILE A 137 -10.88 -7.89 10.99
C ILE A 137 -10.22 -9.09 11.64
N LYS A 138 -8.96 -9.37 11.29
CA LYS A 138 -8.16 -10.47 11.85
C LYS A 138 -8.03 -10.38 13.37
N ASN A 139 -7.73 -9.20 13.90
CA ASN A 139 -7.58 -8.98 15.33
C ASN A 139 -8.92 -9.14 16.08
N LYS A 140 -10.00 -8.54 15.59
CA LYS A 140 -11.34 -8.70 16.15
C LYS A 140 -11.79 -10.14 16.12
N LEU A 141 -11.58 -10.82 14.99
CA LEU A 141 -11.95 -12.24 14.86
C LEU A 141 -11.21 -13.10 15.88
N ARG A 142 -9.90 -12.91 16.00
CA ARG A 142 -9.08 -13.64 16.97
C ARG A 142 -9.55 -13.39 18.40
N GLU A 143 -9.85 -12.14 18.76
CA GLU A 143 -10.30 -11.77 20.11
C GLU A 143 -11.65 -12.41 20.45
N GLN A 144 -12.60 -12.38 19.52
CA GLN A 144 -13.94 -12.94 19.75
C GLN A 144 -13.99 -14.46 19.86
N ILE A 145 -13.08 -15.18 19.19
CA ILE A 145 -13.09 -16.66 19.23
C ILE A 145 -12.14 -17.23 20.29
N LEU A 146 -11.31 -16.39 20.94
CA LEU A 146 -10.22 -16.85 21.80
C LEU A 146 -10.74 -17.68 22.98
N ASP A 147 -11.77 -17.20 23.66
CA ASP A 147 -12.31 -17.82 24.87
C ASP A 147 -12.99 -19.16 24.55
N ASP A 148 -13.84 -19.19 23.53
CA ASP A 148 -14.57 -20.41 23.13
C ASP A 148 -13.59 -21.52 22.69
N VAL A 149 -12.55 -21.15 21.93
CA VAL A 149 -11.55 -22.11 21.45
C VAL A 149 -10.64 -22.59 22.59
N ALA A 150 -10.34 -21.72 23.57
CA ALA A 150 -9.56 -22.08 24.75
C ALA A 150 -10.29 -23.13 25.64
N ASP A 151 -11.61 -23.03 25.74
CA ASP A 151 -12.44 -24.02 26.46
C ASP A 151 -12.35 -25.42 25.86
N TRP A 152 -12.18 -25.50 24.55
CA TRP A 152 -11.92 -26.78 23.85
C TRP A 152 -10.46 -27.21 23.89
N GLY A 153 -9.61 -26.54 24.68
CA GLY A 153 -8.19 -26.89 24.81
C GLY A 153 -7.36 -26.66 23.57
N VAL A 154 -7.79 -25.76 22.69
CA VAL A 154 -7.12 -25.40 21.45
C VAL A 154 -6.69 -23.92 21.52
N THR A 155 -5.55 -23.60 20.94
CA THR A 155 -5.06 -22.22 20.82
C THR A 155 -5.06 -21.81 19.37
N VAL A 156 -5.66 -20.68 19.06
CA VAL A 156 -5.57 -20.05 17.74
C VAL A 156 -4.26 -19.30 17.64
N LYS A 157 -3.42 -19.67 16.68
CA LYS A 157 -2.14 -19.02 16.37
C LYS A 157 -2.35 -17.75 15.53
N SER A 158 -3.02 -17.93 14.42
CA SER A 158 -3.42 -16.83 13.52
C SER A 158 -4.66 -17.21 12.73
N VAL A 159 -5.37 -16.18 12.30
CA VAL A 159 -6.42 -16.30 11.30
C VAL A 159 -6.02 -15.40 10.14
N GLU A 160 -5.98 -15.93 8.94
CA GLU A 160 -5.61 -15.20 7.74
C GLU A 160 -6.80 -15.18 6.78
N ILE A 161 -7.20 -13.97 6.40
CA ILE A 161 -8.24 -13.79 5.38
C ILE A 161 -7.54 -13.93 4.02
N GLN A 162 -7.99 -14.88 3.22
CA GLN A 162 -7.41 -15.10 1.89
C GLN A 162 -7.96 -14.07 0.91
N ASP A 163 -9.26 -14.11 0.66
CA ASP A 163 -9.92 -13.27 -0.31
C ASP A 163 -11.12 -12.54 0.29
N ILE A 164 -11.33 -11.32 -0.18
CA ILE A 164 -12.57 -10.55 -0.01
C ILE A 164 -12.91 -10.01 -1.39
N ASN A 165 -13.85 -10.66 -2.07
CA ASN A 165 -14.20 -10.32 -3.43
C ASN A 165 -15.64 -9.80 -3.47
N PRO A 166 -15.87 -8.56 -3.95
CA PRO A 166 -17.22 -8.07 -4.23
C PRO A 166 -17.88 -8.92 -5.31
N SER A 167 -19.21 -8.92 -5.35
CA SER A 167 -19.94 -9.56 -6.46
C SER A 167 -19.54 -8.95 -7.82
N ALA A 168 -19.62 -9.71 -8.89
CA ALA A 168 -19.20 -9.25 -10.22
C ALA A 168 -19.88 -7.95 -10.66
N SER A 169 -21.17 -7.78 -10.34
CA SER A 169 -21.92 -6.55 -10.63
C SER A 169 -21.41 -5.35 -9.82
N MET A 170 -21.06 -5.55 -8.55
CA MET A 170 -20.49 -4.52 -7.69
C MET A 170 -19.08 -4.13 -8.14
N GLN A 171 -18.26 -5.11 -8.50
CA GLN A 171 -16.92 -4.87 -9.03
C GLN A 171 -16.97 -3.99 -10.29
N GLN A 172 -17.88 -4.30 -11.22
CA GLN A 172 -18.07 -3.49 -12.42
C GLN A 172 -18.51 -2.06 -12.11
N ALA A 173 -19.45 -1.89 -11.16
CA ALA A 173 -19.88 -0.56 -10.73
C ALA A 173 -18.73 0.24 -10.08
N MET A 174 -17.93 -0.41 -9.23
CA MET A 174 -16.74 0.21 -8.60
C MET A 174 -15.68 0.60 -9.66
N GLU A 175 -15.44 -0.23 -10.66
CA GLU A 175 -14.53 0.08 -11.76
C GLU A 175 -14.99 1.31 -12.55
N GLN A 176 -16.27 1.41 -12.86
CA GLN A 176 -16.85 2.57 -13.53
C GLN A 176 -16.76 3.84 -12.68
N GLN A 177 -17.06 3.75 -11.39
CA GLN A 177 -16.94 4.86 -10.47
C GLN A 177 -15.47 5.31 -10.34
N ALA A 178 -14.54 4.37 -10.19
CA ALA A 178 -13.12 4.68 -10.10
C ALA A 178 -12.57 5.28 -11.40
N ALA A 179 -13.06 4.85 -12.56
CA ALA A 179 -12.70 5.43 -13.87
C ALA A 179 -13.19 6.89 -13.97
N ALA A 180 -14.45 7.15 -13.63
CA ALA A 180 -15.03 8.49 -13.65
C ALA A 180 -14.32 9.44 -12.67
N GLU A 181 -13.97 8.97 -11.48
CA GLU A 181 -13.24 9.78 -10.49
C GLU A 181 -11.80 10.10 -10.94
N ARG A 182 -11.11 9.12 -11.58
CA ARG A 182 -9.77 9.37 -12.16
C ARG A 182 -9.85 10.38 -13.29
N GLU A 183 -10.86 10.28 -14.16
CA GLU A 183 -11.08 11.21 -15.25
C GLU A 183 -11.36 12.64 -14.74
N ARG A 184 -12.24 12.78 -13.75
CA ARG A 184 -12.51 14.05 -13.07
C ARG A 184 -11.23 14.68 -12.51
N ARG A 185 -10.45 13.90 -11.76
CA ARG A 185 -9.17 14.39 -11.19
C ARG A 185 -8.16 14.76 -12.27
N ALA A 186 -8.09 13.99 -13.35
CA ALA A 186 -7.20 14.31 -14.47
C ALA A 186 -7.57 15.64 -15.11
N VAL A 187 -8.86 15.89 -15.36
CA VAL A 187 -9.35 17.16 -15.90
C VAL A 187 -9.05 18.33 -14.96
N GLU A 188 -9.33 18.16 -13.65
CA GLU A 188 -9.02 19.19 -12.65
C GLU A 188 -7.52 19.53 -12.60
N THR A 189 -6.67 18.50 -12.56
CA THR A 189 -5.20 18.68 -12.54
C THR A 189 -4.71 19.36 -13.81
N MET A 190 -5.23 18.98 -15.00
CA MET A 190 -4.89 19.63 -16.25
C MET A 190 -5.35 21.09 -16.29
N ALA A 191 -6.55 21.38 -15.82
CA ALA A 191 -7.06 22.76 -15.77
C ALA A 191 -6.24 23.64 -14.82
N GLU A 192 -5.87 23.11 -13.66
CA GLU A 192 -4.99 23.81 -12.72
C GLU A 192 -3.58 24.01 -13.28
N GLY A 193 -3.03 22.98 -13.93
CA GLY A 193 -1.75 23.08 -14.64
C GLY A 193 -1.76 24.15 -15.73
N ASN A 194 -2.79 24.19 -16.57
CA ASN A 194 -2.96 25.20 -17.61
C ASN A 194 -3.11 26.61 -17.03
N LYS A 195 -3.88 26.77 -15.95
CA LYS A 195 -4.00 28.04 -15.24
C LYS A 195 -2.65 28.53 -14.72
N ASN A 196 -1.91 27.64 -14.04
CA ASN A 196 -0.60 27.98 -13.48
C ASN A 196 0.41 28.31 -14.60
N ALA A 197 0.42 27.55 -15.70
CA ALA A 197 1.25 27.85 -16.87
C ALA A 197 0.94 29.23 -17.47
N ALA A 198 -0.34 29.59 -17.64
CA ALA A 198 -0.75 30.88 -18.14
C ALA A 198 -0.34 32.06 -17.22
N ILE A 199 -0.45 31.85 -15.90
CA ILE A 199 0.00 32.83 -14.89
C ILE A 199 1.52 33.05 -14.99
N LEU A 200 2.29 31.97 -14.98
CA LEU A 200 3.76 32.01 -15.09
C LEU A 200 4.22 32.64 -16.39
N GLU A 201 3.55 32.34 -17.49
CA GLU A 201 3.84 32.97 -18.78
C GLU A 201 3.57 34.49 -18.76
N ALA A 202 2.43 34.90 -18.16
CA ALA A 202 2.10 36.33 -18.01
C ALA A 202 3.09 37.08 -17.10
N GLU A 203 3.46 36.44 -15.96
CA GLU A 203 4.47 36.99 -15.05
C GLU A 203 5.84 37.07 -15.72
N GLY A 204 6.24 36.06 -16.49
CA GLY A 204 7.47 36.07 -17.25
C GLY A 204 7.53 37.18 -18.30
N LYS A 205 6.43 37.41 -19.03
CA LYS A 205 6.30 38.53 -19.98
C LYS A 205 6.37 39.88 -19.28
N LEU A 206 5.70 40.02 -18.13
CA LEU A 206 5.76 41.27 -17.35
C LEU A 206 7.17 41.55 -16.85
N GLU A 207 7.84 40.56 -16.32
CA GLU A 207 9.21 40.70 -15.80
C GLU A 207 10.21 41.01 -16.93
N ALA A 208 10.06 40.32 -18.07
CA ALA A 208 10.87 40.63 -19.27
C ALA A 208 10.67 42.07 -19.76
N ALA A 209 9.40 42.51 -19.83
CA ALA A 209 9.10 43.89 -20.22
C ALA A 209 9.66 44.95 -19.26
N LYS A 210 9.60 44.68 -17.94
CA LYS A 210 10.21 45.54 -16.91
C LYS A 210 11.73 45.65 -17.09
N ARG A 211 12.41 44.50 -17.24
CA ARG A 211 13.86 44.48 -17.46
C ARG A 211 14.28 45.18 -18.76
N GLU A 212 13.49 45.02 -19.81
CA GLU A 212 13.74 45.72 -21.08
C GLU A 212 13.56 47.23 -20.92
N ALA A 213 12.52 47.70 -20.22
CA ALA A 213 12.31 49.10 -19.90
C ALA A 213 13.46 49.67 -19.06
N GLU A 214 13.91 48.97 -18.03
CA GLU A 214 15.06 49.35 -17.20
C GLU A 214 16.35 49.44 -18.04
N ALA A 215 16.59 48.48 -18.93
CA ALA A 215 17.72 48.49 -19.82
C ALA A 215 17.67 49.70 -20.79
N GLN A 216 16.49 50.02 -21.33
CA GLN A 216 16.31 51.19 -22.19
C GLN A 216 16.58 52.52 -21.43
N VAL A 217 16.11 52.62 -20.17
CA VAL A 217 16.39 53.78 -19.31
C VAL A 217 17.90 53.91 -19.03
N ALA A 218 18.55 52.77 -18.71
CA ALA A 218 19.99 52.74 -18.47
C ALA A 218 20.79 53.19 -19.72
N LEU A 219 20.42 52.71 -20.90
CA LEU A 219 21.02 53.10 -22.17
C LEU A 219 20.78 54.60 -22.50
N ALA A 220 19.57 55.09 -22.22
CA ALA A 220 19.25 56.51 -22.39
C ALA A 220 20.08 57.40 -21.46
N ASN A 221 20.21 57.00 -20.19
CA ASN A 221 21.04 57.72 -19.21
C ASN A 221 22.53 57.70 -19.60
N ALA A 222 23.06 56.57 -20.04
CA ALA A 222 24.43 56.44 -20.51
C ALA A 222 24.68 57.33 -21.77
N SER A 223 23.71 57.38 -22.70
CA SER A 223 23.77 58.25 -23.85
C SER A 223 23.71 59.73 -23.47
N ALA A 224 22.87 60.11 -22.51
CA ALA A 224 22.78 61.47 -22.00
C ALA A 224 24.10 61.95 -21.35
N GLU A 225 24.69 61.04 -20.53
CA GLU A 225 25.99 61.33 -19.91
C GLU A 225 27.12 61.42 -20.91
N ALA A 226 27.16 60.61 -21.98
CA ALA A 226 28.11 60.69 -23.06
C ALA A 226 27.98 62.04 -23.79
N ILE A 227 26.75 62.49 -24.09
CA ILE A 227 26.50 63.80 -24.69
C ILE A 227 26.98 64.92 -23.76
N ARG A 228 26.74 64.87 -22.50
CA ARG A 228 27.19 65.82 -21.49
C ARG A 228 28.70 65.97 -21.48
N LEU A 229 29.43 64.87 -21.44
CA LEU A 229 30.90 64.83 -21.46
C LEU A 229 31.47 65.40 -22.79
N ILE A 230 30.83 65.16 -23.92
CA ILE A 230 31.23 65.70 -25.23
C ILE A 230 30.94 67.15 -25.28
N SER A 231 29.78 67.65 -24.80
CA SER A 231 29.41 69.06 -24.83
C SER A 231 30.24 69.97 -23.93
N GLU A 232 30.78 69.40 -22.81
CA GLU A 232 31.68 70.12 -21.92
C GLU A 232 33.06 70.42 -22.58
N ASN A 233 33.48 69.60 -23.52
CA ASN A 233 34.80 69.72 -24.21
C ASN A 233 34.76 70.35 -25.58
N ILE A 234 33.57 70.64 -26.16
CA ILE A 234 33.40 71.16 -27.49
C ILE A 234 32.59 72.46 -27.42
N LYS A 235 33.12 73.56 -28.00
CA LYS A 235 32.47 74.86 -27.98
C LYS A 235 31.25 75.01 -28.94
N ASP A 236 31.05 74.04 -29.78
CA ASP A 236 29.96 74.03 -30.79
C ASP A 236 28.77 73.21 -30.30
N LYS A 237 27.60 73.85 -30.15
CA LYS A 237 26.39 73.22 -29.53
C LYS A 237 25.67 72.24 -30.48
N GLU A 238 25.97 72.19 -31.74
CA GLU A 238 25.30 71.32 -32.72
C GLU A 238 26.02 69.97 -32.91
N LEU A 239 27.31 69.88 -32.65
CA LEU A 239 28.14 68.71 -32.87
C LEU A 239 27.74 67.48 -31.99
N PRO A 240 27.38 67.63 -30.72
CA PRO A 240 26.97 66.51 -29.90
C PRO A 240 25.67 65.84 -30.37
N ALA A 241 24.72 66.64 -30.86
CA ALA A 241 23.44 66.09 -31.39
C ALA A 241 23.65 65.35 -32.71
N MET A 242 24.55 65.87 -33.58
CA MET A 242 24.93 65.22 -34.84
C MET A 242 25.66 63.88 -34.59
N PHE A 243 26.51 63.80 -33.57
CA PHE A 243 27.20 62.57 -33.21
C PHE A 243 26.21 61.49 -32.75
N LEU A 244 25.23 61.83 -31.90
CA LEU A 244 24.22 60.91 -31.45
C LEU A 244 23.33 60.40 -32.60
N LEU A 245 22.92 61.27 -33.49
CA LEU A 245 22.14 60.87 -34.66
C LEU A 245 22.95 59.95 -35.59
N GLY A 246 24.24 60.25 -35.78
CA GLY A 246 25.17 59.42 -36.55
C GLY A 246 25.36 58.04 -35.94
N ASP A 247 25.61 57.97 -34.62
CA ASP A 247 25.77 56.71 -33.88
C ASP A 247 24.49 55.87 -33.95
N ARG A 248 23.31 56.44 -33.67
CA ARG A 248 22.04 55.77 -33.85
C ARG A 248 21.77 55.26 -35.25
N TYR A 249 22.14 56.00 -36.24
CA TYR A 249 22.01 55.62 -37.65
C TYR A 249 22.90 54.42 -37.99
N ILE A 250 24.16 54.42 -37.54
CA ILE A 250 25.11 53.32 -37.73
C ILE A 250 24.62 52.06 -37.01
N ASN A 251 24.23 52.22 -35.77
CA ASN A 251 23.68 51.11 -34.98
C ASN A 251 22.38 50.51 -35.57
N THR A 252 21.55 51.34 -36.18
CA THR A 252 20.34 50.87 -36.87
C THR A 252 20.70 50.12 -38.16
N LEU A 253 21.68 50.61 -38.92
CA LEU A 253 22.19 49.91 -40.11
C LEU A 253 22.85 48.58 -39.77
N GLU A 254 23.59 48.52 -38.67
CA GLU A 254 24.20 47.26 -38.16
C GLU A 254 23.14 46.24 -37.78
N LYS A 255 22.11 46.65 -37.03
CA LYS A 255 20.95 45.76 -36.65
C LYS A 255 20.18 45.31 -37.89
N MET A 256 20.02 46.18 -38.85
CA MET A 256 19.39 45.83 -40.12
C MET A 256 20.25 44.88 -40.96
N GLY A 257 21.59 45.01 -40.93
CA GLY A 257 22.53 44.09 -41.61
C GLY A 257 22.60 42.71 -41.03
N GLN A 258 22.22 42.55 -39.74
CA GLN A 258 22.19 41.26 -39.02
C GLN A 258 20.87 40.50 -39.20
N SER A 259 19.85 41.10 -39.84
CA SER A 259 18.58 40.41 -40.04
C SER A 259 18.58 39.59 -41.33
N ASP A 260 18.25 38.30 -41.26
CA ASP A 260 18.28 37.33 -42.38
C ASP A 260 17.37 37.67 -43.59
N ASN A 261 16.54 38.73 -43.51
CA ASN A 261 15.56 39.09 -44.53
C ASN A 261 15.70 40.55 -45.04
N ALA A 262 16.84 41.22 -44.81
CA ALA A 262 17.00 42.62 -45.18
C ALA A 262 17.39 42.79 -46.64
N LYS A 263 16.48 43.28 -47.49
CA LYS A 263 16.78 43.87 -48.78
C LYS A 263 17.07 45.36 -48.58
N PHE A 264 18.35 45.73 -48.57
CA PHE A 264 18.75 47.09 -48.38
C PHE A 264 18.84 47.85 -49.76
N VAL A 265 18.19 48.97 -49.84
CA VAL A 265 18.47 49.99 -50.82
C VAL A 265 19.01 51.21 -50.06
N VAL A 266 20.34 51.30 -49.97
CA VAL A 266 20.98 52.44 -49.36
C VAL A 266 21.05 53.54 -50.43
N TYR A 267 20.25 54.57 -50.27
CA TYR A 267 20.38 55.80 -51.05
C TYR A 267 21.38 56.74 -50.36
N PRO A 268 22.52 57.06 -50.97
CA PRO A 268 23.50 57.98 -50.40
C PRO A 268 23.13 59.43 -50.59
N ALA A 269 21.83 59.72 -50.61
CA ALA A 269 21.41 61.13 -50.86
C ALA A 269 21.23 61.86 -49.53
N ASP A 270 22.14 62.73 -49.26
CA ASP A 270 21.96 63.94 -48.46
C ASP A 270 21.52 63.78 -46.99
N LEU A 271 22.28 62.95 -46.22
CA LEU A 271 22.17 62.99 -44.78
C LEU A 271 22.36 64.41 -44.22
N GLN A 272 23.23 65.19 -44.86
CA GLN A 272 23.44 66.65 -44.53
C GLN A 272 22.22 67.51 -44.82
N GLN A 273 21.47 67.26 -45.92
CA GLN A 273 20.25 68.03 -46.23
C GLN A 273 19.07 67.59 -45.36
N ALA A 274 18.92 66.30 -45.05
CA ALA A 274 17.88 65.80 -44.13
C ALA A 274 18.07 66.33 -42.71
N ILE A 275 19.29 66.37 -42.22
CA ILE A 275 19.61 66.88 -40.88
C ILE A 275 19.42 68.45 -40.86
N LYS A 276 19.78 69.17 -41.87
CA LYS A 276 19.49 70.64 -42.00
C LYS A 276 17.98 70.90 -42.03
N GLY A 277 17.18 70.04 -42.66
CA GLY A 277 15.73 70.17 -42.71
C GLY A 277 15.01 69.91 -41.36
N ILE A 278 15.58 69.09 -40.54
CA ILE A 278 15.01 68.78 -39.21
C ILE A 278 15.42 69.80 -38.13
N LEU A 279 16.59 70.37 -38.23
CA LEU A 279 17.12 71.39 -37.31
C LEU A 279 16.64 72.80 -37.57
N GLY A 280 15.83 73.02 -38.61
CA GLY A 280 15.03 74.20 -38.87
C GLY A 280 15.73 75.52 -38.63
N LYS A 281 16.34 76.06 -39.68
CA LYS A 281 16.90 77.44 -39.82
C LYS A 281 18.04 77.70 -38.88
#